data_9cd1e3ada1b401b11aad52d9d24e88b8
#
_entry.id   9cd1e3ada1b401b11aad52d9d24e88b8
#
_cell.length_a   1.000
_cell.length_b   1.000
_cell.length_c   1.000
_cell.angle_alpha   90.00
_cell.angle_beta   90.00
_cell.angle_gamma   90.00
#
_symmetry.space_group_name_H-M   'P 1'
#
loop_
_entity.id
_entity.type
_entity.pdbx_description
1 polymer ?
#
loop_
_entity_poly.entity_id
_entity_poly.type
_entity_poly.pdbx_seq_one_letter_code
_entity_poly.pdbx_strand_id
1 'polypeptide(L)'
;MAMIKNIFLVTLLFSFGIELYAERPASDQADEDKFGNKHDWCAEVNYDHTLIIVDTTEKFNENQYELLQNQILNNSSIAKLPPYDRISILDLTGRNITATQTKPVFSKCRPRSGEKSSQYKLDQPSFWNPKEKMQQAYNFFNQDLAKARTHFDELGELSGEFSMIMELIKEISRVDGLNFTDGSGYKNRKLIIFSDLIQNSENLSIFTSCKKGKCITWDSVKDAPKIKALMPAFKSDNKPEVLVYYLQCKYNKNLNNGMRDFWTGYFTDAGMKVTFDTETACLESKKNT
;
A
#
# COMPACT_ATOMS: atom_id res chain seq x y z
N MET A 1 51.71 54.79 29.32
CA MET A 1 50.72 55.04 28.28
C MET A 1 50.73 53.84 27.37
N ALA A 2 49.92 52.82 27.68
CA ALA A 2 49.88 51.53 26.98
C ALA A 2 48.64 51.46 26.10
N MET A 3 48.81 51.28 24.81
CA MET A 3 47.75 51.14 23.81
C MET A 3 47.33 49.68 23.76
N ILE A 4 46.11 49.41 24.18
CA ILE A 4 45.47 48.09 24.04
C ILE A 4 44.86 47.98 22.65
N LYS A 5 45.43 47.11 21.82
CA LYS A 5 44.86 46.73 20.54
C LYS A 5 43.74 45.73 20.75
N ASN A 6 42.49 46.10 20.51
CA ASN A 6 41.35 45.23 20.44
C ASN A 6 41.42 44.41 19.13
N ILE A 7 41.65 43.11 19.28
CA ILE A 7 41.47 42.14 18.18
C ILE A 7 40.01 41.69 18.23
N PHE A 8 39.23 42.17 17.27
CA PHE A 8 37.89 41.65 16.98
C PHE A 8 38.03 40.31 16.27
N LEU A 9 37.80 39.21 16.99
CA LEU A 9 37.66 37.87 16.44
C LEU A 9 36.25 37.75 15.87
N VAL A 10 36.10 37.95 14.58
CA VAL A 10 34.83 37.68 13.86
C VAL A 10 34.74 36.19 13.70
N THR A 11 33.98 35.54 14.59
CA THR A 11 33.61 34.13 14.45
C THR A 11 32.51 34.04 13.37
N LEU A 12 32.87 33.69 12.17
CA LEU A 12 31.94 33.37 11.09
C LEU A 12 31.29 32.03 11.44
N LEU A 13 30.14 32.09 12.07
CA LEU A 13 29.26 30.94 12.23
C LEU A 13 28.67 30.60 10.86
N PHE A 14 29.34 29.71 10.13
CA PHE A 14 28.72 28.99 9.04
C PHE A 14 27.63 28.08 9.66
N SER A 15 26.41 28.61 9.70
CA SER A 15 25.22 27.79 9.89
C SER A 15 25.02 26.93 8.64
N PHE A 16 25.81 25.85 8.53
CA PHE A 16 25.39 24.74 7.72
C PHE A 16 24.10 24.25 8.36
N GLY A 17 22.98 24.48 7.71
CA GLY A 17 21.74 23.78 7.96
C GLY A 17 21.98 22.29 7.69
N ILE A 18 22.55 21.61 8.69
CA ILE A 18 22.48 20.17 8.76
C ILE A 18 21.01 19.92 9.08
N GLU A 19 20.21 19.60 8.05
CA GLU A 19 18.99 18.87 8.28
C GLU A 19 19.41 17.60 9.03
N LEU A 20 19.33 17.65 10.34
CA LEU A 20 19.39 16.48 11.20
C LEU A 20 18.15 15.65 10.87
N TYR A 21 18.25 14.86 9.81
CA TYR A 21 17.43 13.66 9.73
C TYR A 21 17.78 12.88 10.99
N ALA A 22 16.82 12.75 11.89
CA ALA A 22 16.96 11.88 13.04
C ALA A 22 17.13 10.46 12.49
N GLU A 23 18.37 10.09 12.17
CA GLU A 23 18.72 8.72 11.88
C GLU A 23 18.46 7.95 13.18
N ARG A 24 17.40 7.17 13.20
CA ARG A 24 17.32 6.12 14.20
C ARG A 24 18.59 5.28 13.99
N PRO A 25 19.53 5.23 14.96
CA PRO A 25 20.63 4.30 14.82
C PRO A 25 19.99 2.94 14.61
N ALA A 26 20.45 2.20 13.58
CA ALA A 26 20.06 0.82 13.41
C ALA A 26 20.46 0.10 14.69
N SER A 27 19.55 0.08 15.68
CA SER A 27 19.77 -0.66 16.90
C SER A 27 19.82 -2.12 16.47
N ASP A 28 20.76 -2.88 17.00
CA ASP A 28 20.82 -4.33 16.78
C ASP A 28 19.56 -5.05 17.32
N GLN A 29 18.65 -4.31 17.93
CA GLN A 29 17.30 -4.71 18.32
C GLN A 29 16.32 -4.11 17.32
N ALA A 30 15.94 -4.92 16.35
CA ALA A 30 14.79 -4.65 15.54
C ALA A 30 13.56 -4.63 16.45
N ASP A 31 12.90 -3.48 16.53
CA ASP A 31 11.66 -3.37 17.28
C ASP A 31 10.59 -4.23 16.58
N GLU A 32 9.80 -4.90 17.39
CA GLU A 32 8.60 -5.58 16.92
C GLU A 32 7.57 -4.49 16.59
N ASP A 33 7.09 -4.47 15.35
CA ASP A 33 6.03 -3.54 14.98
C ASP A 33 4.70 -3.96 15.65
N LYS A 34 3.70 -3.10 15.57
CA LYS A 34 2.37 -3.35 16.13
C LYS A 34 1.62 -4.57 15.56
N PHE A 35 2.13 -5.19 14.51
CA PHE A 35 1.65 -6.44 13.92
C PHE A 35 2.49 -7.65 14.33
N GLY A 36 3.48 -7.47 15.21
CA GLY A 36 4.39 -8.53 15.66
C GLY A 36 5.48 -8.87 14.64
N ASN A 37 5.74 -8.00 13.66
CA ASN A 37 6.82 -8.19 12.71
C ASN A 37 8.15 -7.77 13.32
N LYS A 38 9.11 -8.67 13.33
CA LYS A 38 10.49 -8.36 13.70
C LYS A 38 11.21 -7.69 12.52
N HIS A 39 12.23 -6.90 12.83
CA HIS A 39 13.07 -6.23 11.83
C HIS A 39 12.32 -5.18 10.98
N ASP A 40 11.46 -4.36 11.60
CA ASP A 40 10.89 -3.18 10.95
C ASP A 40 11.82 -1.97 11.13
N TRP A 41 12.25 -1.35 10.03
CA TRP A 41 13.15 -0.19 10.03
C TRP A 41 12.43 1.08 9.62
N CYS A 42 11.33 1.41 10.28
CA CYS A 42 10.63 2.65 10.02
C CYS A 42 11.35 3.83 10.67
N ALA A 43 11.39 4.93 9.97
CA ALA A 43 11.80 6.19 10.56
C ALA A 43 10.61 6.94 11.19
N GLU A 44 10.91 7.94 12.00
CA GLU A 44 9.90 8.58 12.83
C GLU A 44 9.01 9.59 12.12
N VAL A 45 9.41 10.11 10.94
CA VAL A 45 8.69 11.22 10.27
C VAL A 45 8.83 11.26 8.75
N ASN A 46 7.76 11.70 8.06
CA ASN A 46 7.74 12.17 6.66
C ASN A 46 7.98 11.12 5.56
N TYR A 47 7.49 9.92 5.73
CA TYR A 47 7.56 8.87 4.70
C TYR A 47 6.21 8.59 4.07
N ASP A 48 6.25 7.91 2.94
CA ASP A 48 5.04 7.50 2.25
C ASP A 48 4.57 6.13 2.77
N HIS A 49 3.26 5.92 2.78
CA HIS A 49 2.69 4.61 3.08
C HIS A 49 1.86 4.12 1.89
N THR A 50 2.27 3.00 1.33
CA THR A 50 1.52 2.29 0.29
C THR A 50 0.88 1.04 0.89
N LEU A 51 -0.45 1.00 0.86
CA LEU A 51 -1.24 -0.16 1.24
C LEU A 51 -1.73 -0.86 -0.02
N ILE A 52 -1.52 -2.16 -0.12
CA ILE A 52 -1.91 -2.99 -1.27
C ILE A 52 -2.95 -4.00 -0.80
N ILE A 53 -4.13 -3.99 -1.41
CA ILE A 53 -5.15 -5.03 -1.24
C ILE A 53 -5.10 -5.93 -2.47
N VAL A 54 -4.94 -7.22 -2.26
CA VAL A 54 -5.00 -8.25 -3.30
C VAL A 54 -6.28 -9.05 -3.09
N ASP A 55 -7.21 -8.95 -4.01
CA ASP A 55 -8.46 -9.71 -3.99
C ASP A 55 -8.24 -11.08 -4.62
N THR A 56 -8.18 -12.10 -3.78
CA THR A 56 -7.95 -13.50 -4.16
C THR A 56 -9.23 -14.31 -4.18
N THR A 57 -10.39 -13.67 -4.19
CA THR A 57 -11.69 -14.36 -4.21
C THR A 57 -11.99 -15.05 -5.53
N GLU A 58 -11.30 -14.66 -6.61
CA GLU A 58 -11.29 -15.38 -7.89
C GLU A 58 -9.86 -15.79 -8.25
N LYS A 59 -9.76 -16.93 -8.96
CA LYS A 59 -8.48 -17.40 -9.50
C LYS A 59 -7.96 -16.46 -10.57
N PHE A 60 -6.72 -15.98 -10.39
CA PHE A 60 -6.05 -15.17 -11.39
C PHE A 60 -5.74 -16.00 -12.64
N ASN A 61 -5.91 -15.38 -13.81
CA ASN A 61 -5.30 -15.91 -15.03
C ASN A 61 -3.79 -15.60 -15.04
N GLU A 62 -3.07 -16.23 -15.99
CA GLU A 62 -1.62 -16.08 -16.09
C GLU A 62 -1.16 -14.62 -16.19
N ASN A 63 -1.81 -13.80 -17.01
CA ASN A 63 -1.48 -12.38 -17.18
C ASN A 63 -1.73 -11.56 -15.90
N GLN A 64 -2.82 -11.83 -15.20
CA GLN A 64 -3.15 -11.20 -13.92
C GLN A 64 -2.14 -11.57 -12.85
N TYR A 65 -1.76 -12.84 -12.82
CA TYR A 65 -0.74 -13.34 -11.91
C TYR A 65 0.64 -12.71 -12.21
N GLU A 66 1.03 -12.66 -13.48
CA GLU A 66 2.27 -11.98 -13.89
C GLU A 66 2.25 -10.48 -13.53
N LEU A 67 1.13 -9.80 -13.72
CA LEU A 67 0.96 -8.39 -13.32
C LEU A 67 1.16 -8.23 -11.82
N LEU A 68 0.49 -9.05 -11.01
CA LEU A 68 0.64 -9.04 -9.56
C LEU A 68 2.09 -9.28 -9.14
N GLN A 69 2.69 -10.35 -9.64
CA GLN A 69 4.04 -10.76 -9.25
C GLN A 69 5.12 -9.80 -9.76
N ASN A 70 5.03 -9.36 -11.02
CA ASN A 70 6.12 -8.63 -11.67
C ASN A 70 6.01 -7.11 -11.55
N GLN A 71 4.81 -6.55 -11.45
CA GLN A 71 4.63 -5.10 -11.37
C GLN A 71 4.27 -4.61 -9.97
N ILE A 72 3.49 -5.38 -9.21
CA ILE A 72 3.00 -4.93 -7.91
C ILE A 72 3.89 -5.45 -6.79
N LEU A 73 4.18 -6.76 -6.77
CA LEU A 73 4.92 -7.42 -5.69
C LEU A 73 6.40 -7.68 -6.01
N ASN A 74 6.88 -7.25 -7.18
CA ASN A 74 8.27 -7.48 -7.56
C ASN A 74 9.21 -6.64 -6.71
N ASN A 75 10.30 -7.27 -6.25
CA ASN A 75 11.36 -6.61 -5.52
C ASN A 75 11.89 -5.36 -6.24
N SER A 76 11.98 -5.38 -7.59
CA SER A 76 12.45 -4.21 -8.35
C SER A 76 11.50 -3.01 -8.29
N SER A 77 10.18 -3.23 -8.23
CA SER A 77 9.20 -2.15 -8.05
C SER A 77 9.23 -1.60 -6.64
N ILE A 78 9.32 -2.50 -5.64
CA ILE A 78 9.44 -2.15 -4.23
C ILE A 78 10.81 -1.55 -3.92
N ALA A 79 11.88 -2.05 -4.54
CA ALA A 79 13.22 -1.49 -4.41
C ALA A 79 13.36 -0.06 -4.95
N LYS A 80 12.47 0.35 -5.86
CA LYS A 80 12.38 1.73 -6.35
C LYS A 80 11.69 2.69 -5.38
N LEU A 81 11.09 2.19 -4.31
CA LEU A 81 10.54 3.04 -3.26
C LEU A 81 11.67 3.71 -2.49
N PRO A 82 11.47 4.92 -1.98
CA PRO A 82 12.43 5.53 -1.07
C PRO A 82 12.72 4.66 0.16
N PRO A 83 13.93 4.72 0.73
CA PRO A 83 14.19 4.12 2.03
C PRO A 83 13.20 4.65 3.07
N TYR A 84 12.76 3.77 3.95
CA TYR A 84 11.84 4.01 5.04
C TYR A 84 10.35 4.15 4.66
N ASP A 85 9.98 4.21 3.38
CA ASP A 85 8.58 4.13 2.99
C ASP A 85 7.98 2.80 3.45
N ARG A 86 6.78 2.87 4.02
CA ARG A 86 6.05 1.69 4.47
C ARG A 86 5.25 1.07 3.33
N ILE A 87 5.30 -0.25 3.29
CA ILE A 87 4.45 -1.07 2.44
C ILE A 87 3.66 -2.01 3.33
N SER A 88 2.36 -2.05 3.15
CA SER A 88 1.49 -3.04 3.78
C SER A 88 0.72 -3.78 2.69
N ILE A 89 0.67 -5.11 2.78
CA ILE A 89 -0.02 -5.97 1.81
C ILE A 89 -1.05 -6.80 2.56
N LEU A 90 -2.30 -6.72 2.11
CA LEU A 90 -3.41 -7.52 2.63
C LEU A 90 -3.97 -8.40 1.53
N ASP A 91 -4.41 -9.58 1.90
CA ASP A 91 -5.26 -10.42 1.06
C ASP A 91 -6.74 -10.24 1.43
N LEU A 92 -7.57 -10.32 0.43
CA LEU A 92 -9.02 -10.33 0.61
C LEU A 92 -9.50 -11.76 0.34
N THR A 93 -9.46 -12.59 1.40
CA THR A 93 -9.84 -13.99 1.35
C THR A 93 -10.92 -14.27 2.38
N GLY A 94 -12.10 -14.09 2.31
CA GLY A 94 -12.91 -14.65 3.37
C GLY A 94 -14.22 -13.97 3.70
N ARG A 95 -14.97 -14.69 4.50
CA ARG A 95 -16.37 -14.41 4.82
C ARG A 95 -16.56 -13.38 5.94
N ASN A 96 -15.53 -13.11 6.73
CA ASN A 96 -15.65 -12.23 7.88
C ASN A 96 -14.45 -11.30 7.97
N ILE A 97 -14.67 -10.02 7.69
CA ILE A 97 -13.65 -8.99 7.87
C ILE A 97 -13.93 -8.28 9.19
N THR A 98 -13.08 -8.54 10.17
CA THR A 98 -13.07 -7.85 11.46
C THR A 98 -11.71 -7.19 11.68
N ALA A 99 -11.64 -6.20 12.55
CA ALA A 99 -10.38 -5.52 12.87
C ALA A 99 -9.27 -6.49 13.33
N THR A 100 -9.63 -7.61 13.98
CA THR A 100 -8.69 -8.63 14.42
C THR A 100 -8.20 -9.54 13.28
N GLN A 101 -8.94 -9.60 12.18
CA GLN A 101 -8.62 -10.41 11.01
C GLN A 101 -7.94 -9.61 9.89
N THR A 102 -7.90 -8.29 10.01
CA THR A 102 -7.21 -7.39 9.06
C THR A 102 -5.71 -7.37 9.34
N LYS A 103 -5.11 -8.56 9.51
CA LYS A 103 -3.66 -8.66 9.67
C LYS A 103 -3.00 -8.65 8.29
N PRO A 104 -2.08 -7.72 8.01
CA PRO A 104 -1.38 -7.73 6.74
C PRO A 104 -0.49 -8.98 6.61
N VAL A 105 -0.44 -9.54 5.40
CA VAL A 105 0.49 -10.60 5.00
C VAL A 105 1.93 -10.07 5.08
N PHE A 106 2.09 -8.78 4.78
CA PHE A 106 3.35 -8.07 4.87
C PHE A 106 3.08 -6.62 5.31
N SER A 107 3.84 -6.11 6.28
CA SER A 107 3.81 -4.68 6.63
C SER A 107 5.15 -4.28 7.20
N LYS A 108 5.98 -3.62 6.38
CA LYS A 108 7.34 -3.17 6.75
C LYS A 108 7.74 -1.91 6.02
N CYS A 109 8.61 -1.17 6.64
CA CYS A 109 9.30 -0.08 5.99
C CYS A 109 10.52 -0.61 5.21
N ARG A 110 10.73 -0.06 3.99
CA ARG A 110 11.87 -0.42 3.17
C ARG A 110 13.16 0.07 3.85
N PRO A 111 14.09 -0.81 4.24
CA PRO A 111 15.37 -0.37 4.79
C PRO A 111 16.27 0.19 3.69
N ARG A 112 17.34 0.83 4.09
CA ARG A 112 18.41 1.28 3.19
C ARG A 112 19.08 0.08 2.55
N SER A 113 19.39 0.16 1.24
CA SER A 113 19.95 -0.97 0.50
C SER A 113 21.47 -1.12 0.63
N GLY A 114 22.18 -0.06 0.99
CA GLY A 114 23.65 -0.05 0.99
C GLY A 114 24.28 0.03 -0.41
N GLU A 115 23.51 0.35 -1.44
CA GLU A 115 23.97 0.43 -2.82
C GLU A 115 24.48 1.84 -3.15
N LYS A 116 25.75 1.94 -3.59
CA LYS A 116 26.34 3.21 -4.02
C LYS A 116 25.69 3.77 -5.27
N SER A 117 25.12 2.91 -6.12
CA SER A 117 24.43 3.26 -7.36
C SER A 117 22.97 3.63 -7.18
N SER A 118 22.42 3.56 -5.96
CA SER A 118 21.04 3.93 -5.70
C SER A 118 20.76 5.38 -6.07
N GLN A 119 19.59 5.61 -6.64
CA GLN A 119 19.06 6.95 -6.88
C GLN A 119 18.79 7.74 -5.59
N TYR A 120 18.68 7.04 -4.46
CA TYR A 120 18.46 7.64 -3.15
C TYR A 120 19.77 7.80 -2.39
N LYS A 121 20.12 9.04 -2.05
CA LYS A 121 21.33 9.32 -1.27
C LYS A 121 21.35 8.57 0.07
N LEU A 122 20.18 8.37 0.68
CA LEU A 122 20.04 7.61 1.93
C LEU A 122 20.46 6.14 1.80
N ASP A 123 20.35 5.53 0.62
CA ASP A 123 20.80 4.17 0.39
C ASP A 123 22.34 4.03 0.38
N GLN A 124 23.05 5.14 0.19
CA GLN A 124 24.50 5.08 0.07
C GLN A 124 25.16 4.84 1.43
N PRO A 125 26.15 3.96 1.50
CA PRO A 125 26.88 3.69 2.73
C PRO A 125 27.60 4.94 3.24
N SER A 126 27.69 5.08 4.56
CA SER A 126 28.43 6.13 5.26
C SER A 126 29.29 5.53 6.36
N PHE A 127 30.11 6.36 7.00
CA PHE A 127 30.92 5.90 8.13
C PHE A 127 30.05 5.34 9.28
N TRP A 128 28.89 5.96 9.52
CA TRP A 128 27.97 5.57 10.60
C TRP A 128 27.04 4.43 10.20
N ASN A 129 26.82 4.24 8.90
CA ASN A 129 25.95 3.22 8.33
C ASN A 129 26.74 2.39 7.33
N PRO A 130 27.48 1.38 7.81
CA PRO A 130 28.32 0.56 6.95
C PRO A 130 27.47 -0.31 6.02
N LYS A 131 27.99 -0.54 4.81
CA LYS A 131 27.32 -1.24 3.74
C LYS A 131 26.76 -2.60 4.18
N GLU A 132 27.52 -3.35 4.94
CA GLU A 132 27.18 -4.71 5.37
C GLU A 132 25.91 -4.74 6.23
N LYS A 133 25.78 -3.82 7.20
CA LYS A 133 24.60 -3.71 8.04
C LYS A 133 23.34 -3.33 7.23
N MET A 134 23.49 -2.38 6.31
CA MET A 134 22.38 -1.95 5.45
C MET A 134 21.93 -3.10 4.54
N GLN A 135 22.87 -3.81 3.92
CA GLN A 135 22.57 -4.96 3.06
C GLN A 135 21.92 -6.11 3.86
N GLN A 136 22.35 -6.34 5.08
CA GLN A 136 21.72 -7.36 5.94
C GLN A 136 20.25 -7.01 6.21
N ALA A 137 19.95 -5.77 6.59
CA ALA A 137 18.59 -5.30 6.81
C ALA A 137 17.73 -5.45 5.53
N TYR A 138 18.28 -5.04 4.39
CA TYR A 138 17.62 -5.13 3.10
C TYR A 138 17.37 -6.58 2.67
N ASN A 139 18.28 -7.49 2.98
CA ASN A 139 18.10 -8.93 2.71
C ASN A 139 16.95 -9.51 3.55
N PHE A 140 16.82 -9.15 4.83
CA PHE A 140 15.70 -9.60 5.65
C PHE A 140 14.36 -9.08 5.11
N PHE A 141 14.30 -7.81 4.72
CA PHE A 141 13.12 -7.23 4.09
C PHE A 141 12.72 -8.00 2.84
N ASN A 142 13.68 -8.30 1.96
CA ASN A 142 13.42 -9.04 0.72
C ASN A 142 13.00 -10.49 0.98
N GLN A 143 13.55 -11.16 2.01
CA GLN A 143 13.13 -12.50 2.40
C GLN A 143 11.67 -12.53 2.89
N ASP A 144 11.27 -11.56 3.70
CA ASP A 144 9.90 -11.48 4.18
C ASP A 144 8.92 -11.08 3.07
N LEU A 145 9.33 -10.21 2.15
CA LEU A 145 8.55 -9.92 0.95
C LEU A 145 8.40 -11.16 0.04
N ALA A 146 9.44 -11.97 -0.10
CA ALA A 146 9.37 -13.22 -0.85
C ALA A 146 8.35 -14.20 -0.22
N LYS A 147 8.28 -14.29 1.12
CA LYS A 147 7.25 -15.10 1.81
C LYS A 147 5.85 -14.59 1.51
N ALA A 148 5.64 -13.25 1.50
CA ALA A 148 4.36 -12.68 1.14
C ALA A 148 3.96 -13.02 -0.31
N ARG A 149 4.93 -13.05 -1.24
CA ARG A 149 4.69 -13.49 -2.62
C ARG A 149 4.25 -14.94 -2.69
N THR A 150 4.96 -15.84 -2.00
CA THR A 150 4.61 -17.27 -1.92
C THR A 150 3.21 -17.48 -1.35
N HIS A 151 2.78 -16.66 -0.40
CA HIS A 151 1.41 -16.71 0.13
C HIS A 151 0.36 -16.53 -0.98
N PHE A 152 0.57 -15.62 -1.94
CA PHE A 152 -0.35 -15.44 -3.05
C PHE A 152 -0.25 -16.55 -4.11
N ASP A 153 0.88 -17.22 -4.23
CA ASP A 153 1.04 -18.39 -5.09
C ASP A 153 0.17 -19.55 -4.59
N GLU A 154 0.15 -19.77 -3.28
CA GLU A 154 -0.64 -20.83 -2.64
C GLU A 154 -2.15 -20.53 -2.65
N LEU A 155 -2.56 -19.26 -2.51
CA LEU A 155 -3.96 -18.85 -2.53
C LEU A 155 -4.60 -18.93 -3.93
N GLY A 156 -3.82 -18.94 -4.99
CA GLY A 156 -4.32 -18.97 -6.38
C GLY A 156 -5.21 -20.16 -6.72
N GLU A 157 -5.33 -21.14 -5.82
CA GLU A 157 -6.22 -22.30 -5.94
C GLU A 157 -7.56 -22.17 -5.19
N LEU A 158 -7.67 -21.16 -4.31
CA LEU A 158 -8.83 -20.98 -3.46
C LEU A 158 -9.77 -19.94 -4.09
N SER A 159 -10.97 -20.36 -4.50
CA SER A 159 -12.03 -19.43 -4.86
C SER A 159 -12.91 -19.13 -3.66
N GLY A 160 -13.08 -17.83 -3.34
CA GLY A 160 -13.99 -17.35 -2.30
C GLY A 160 -15.40 -17.09 -2.86
N GLU A 161 -16.42 -17.36 -2.05
CA GLU A 161 -17.80 -16.99 -2.41
C GLU A 161 -18.11 -15.50 -2.18
N PHE A 162 -17.27 -14.81 -1.40
CA PHE A 162 -17.50 -13.44 -0.95
C PHE A 162 -16.29 -12.57 -1.23
N SER A 163 -16.52 -11.43 -1.87
CA SER A 163 -15.56 -10.35 -2.02
C SER A 163 -16.08 -9.14 -1.23
N MET A 164 -15.45 -8.85 -0.10
CA MET A 164 -15.93 -7.88 0.90
C MET A 164 -15.05 -6.62 0.89
N ILE A 165 -14.87 -6.02 -0.28
CA ILE A 165 -13.95 -4.90 -0.50
C ILE A 165 -14.32 -3.68 0.35
N MET A 166 -15.62 -3.31 0.38
CA MET A 166 -16.08 -2.16 1.16
C MET A 166 -15.84 -2.36 2.66
N GLU A 167 -16.16 -3.57 3.16
CA GLU A 167 -15.92 -3.94 4.55
C GLU A 167 -14.44 -3.88 4.90
N LEU A 168 -13.56 -4.37 4.02
CA LEU A 168 -12.12 -4.32 4.24
C LEU A 168 -11.61 -2.87 4.27
N ILE A 169 -12.01 -2.03 3.32
CA ILE A 169 -11.60 -0.62 3.29
C ILE A 169 -12.08 0.11 4.55
N LYS A 170 -13.32 -0.17 5.00
CA LYS A 170 -13.84 0.36 6.26
C LYS A 170 -12.98 -0.06 7.45
N GLU A 171 -12.65 -1.34 7.58
CA GLU A 171 -11.84 -1.83 8.70
C GLU A 171 -10.42 -1.28 8.65
N ILE A 172 -9.78 -1.23 7.49
CA ILE A 172 -8.48 -0.59 7.28
C ILE A 172 -8.50 0.84 7.83
N SER A 173 -9.58 1.59 7.57
CA SER A 173 -9.69 2.98 8.03
C SER A 173 -9.74 3.15 9.55
N ARG A 174 -9.85 2.05 10.31
CA ARG A 174 -9.96 2.02 11.77
C ARG A 174 -8.78 1.34 12.46
N VAL A 175 -8.06 0.49 11.74
CA VAL A 175 -6.93 -0.27 12.30
C VAL A 175 -5.69 0.62 12.32
N ASP A 176 -5.14 0.83 13.52
CA ASP A 176 -3.89 1.56 13.69
C ASP A 176 -2.77 0.91 12.89
N GLY A 177 -2.04 1.73 12.10
CA GLY A 177 -0.97 1.33 11.21
C GLY A 177 -1.41 0.95 9.80
N LEU A 178 -2.72 0.80 9.58
CA LEU A 178 -3.29 0.70 8.25
C LEU A 178 -4.10 1.96 7.88
N ASN A 179 -4.64 2.65 8.87
CA ASN A 179 -5.47 3.85 8.70
C ASN A 179 -4.68 5.13 8.41
N PHE A 180 -3.36 5.03 8.20
CA PHE A 180 -2.45 6.14 7.94
C PHE A 180 -2.38 7.19 9.06
N THR A 181 -2.76 6.85 10.30
CA THR A 181 -2.80 7.77 11.45
C THR A 181 -1.76 7.43 12.53
N ASP A 182 -0.94 6.43 12.33
CA ASP A 182 0.10 6.08 13.26
C ASP A 182 1.12 7.22 13.31
N GLY A 183 1.24 7.94 14.34
CA GLY A 183 2.06 9.12 14.65
C GLY A 183 3.30 9.46 13.80
N SER A 184 3.53 8.72 12.71
CA SER A 184 4.67 8.80 11.80
C SER A 184 4.57 9.93 10.77
N GLY A 185 3.42 10.62 10.66
CA GLY A 185 3.29 11.77 9.76
C GLY A 185 3.53 11.43 8.28
N TYR A 186 2.94 10.34 7.77
CA TYR A 186 3.07 9.99 6.35
C TYR A 186 2.73 11.17 5.44
N LYS A 187 3.66 11.46 4.53
CA LYS A 187 3.53 12.57 3.59
C LYS A 187 2.52 12.24 2.50
N ASN A 188 2.67 11.08 1.88
CA ASN A 188 1.75 10.58 0.87
C ASN A 188 1.18 9.23 1.32
N ARG A 189 -0.08 9.02 0.99
CA ARG A 189 -0.83 7.83 1.34
C ARG A 189 -1.43 7.25 0.07
N LYS A 190 -1.14 5.98 -0.19
CA LYS A 190 -1.63 5.31 -1.39
C LYS A 190 -2.31 4.01 -1.02
N LEU A 191 -3.50 3.80 -1.57
CA LEU A 191 -4.24 2.54 -1.52
C LEU A 191 -4.24 1.93 -2.91
N ILE A 192 -3.58 0.80 -3.08
CA ILE A 192 -3.59 0.03 -4.33
C ILE A 192 -4.57 -1.13 -4.16
N ILE A 193 -5.49 -1.28 -5.09
CA ILE A 193 -6.45 -2.38 -5.08
C ILE A 193 -6.26 -3.19 -6.35
N PHE A 194 -5.94 -4.48 -6.19
CA PHE A 194 -5.82 -5.45 -7.27
C PHE A 194 -7.04 -6.37 -7.21
N SER A 195 -8.07 -6.08 -8.02
CA SER A 195 -9.38 -6.74 -7.93
C SER A 195 -10.21 -6.54 -9.20
N ASP A 196 -11.15 -7.44 -9.45
CA ASP A 196 -12.23 -7.23 -10.41
C ASP A 196 -13.35 -6.33 -9.88
N LEU A 197 -13.23 -5.89 -8.62
CA LEU A 197 -14.15 -5.00 -7.91
C LEU A 197 -15.59 -5.54 -7.77
N ILE A 198 -15.79 -6.84 -7.88
CA ILE A 198 -17.11 -7.43 -7.70
C ILE A 198 -17.42 -7.59 -6.20
N GLN A 199 -17.92 -6.52 -5.60
CA GLN A 199 -18.43 -6.59 -4.23
C GLN A 199 -19.50 -7.66 -4.11
N ASN A 200 -19.28 -8.63 -3.21
CA ASN A 200 -20.23 -9.67 -2.87
C ASN A 200 -20.22 -9.96 -1.38
N SER A 201 -21.13 -9.34 -0.64
CA SER A 201 -21.28 -9.52 0.80
C SER A 201 -22.75 -9.57 1.17
N GLU A 202 -23.07 -9.84 2.44
CA GLU A 202 -24.43 -9.76 2.97
C GLU A 202 -25.01 -8.34 2.91
N ASN A 203 -24.16 -7.32 2.92
CA ASN A 203 -24.58 -5.93 2.87
C ASN A 203 -24.90 -5.48 1.44
N LEU A 204 -24.12 -5.92 0.47
CA LEU A 204 -24.23 -5.53 -0.93
C LEU A 204 -23.67 -6.61 -1.83
N SER A 205 -24.44 -7.07 -2.83
CA SER A 205 -23.97 -7.90 -3.92
C SER A 205 -24.18 -7.21 -5.26
N ILE A 206 -23.10 -6.66 -5.81
CA ILE A 206 -23.11 -6.08 -7.16
C ILE A 206 -23.30 -7.19 -8.19
N PHE A 207 -22.67 -8.35 -7.98
CA PHE A 207 -22.78 -9.51 -8.86
C PHE A 207 -24.23 -9.92 -9.13
N THR A 208 -25.02 -10.05 -8.08
CA THR A 208 -26.44 -10.44 -8.22
C THR A 208 -27.26 -9.38 -8.95
N SER A 209 -26.96 -8.11 -8.71
CA SER A 209 -27.67 -6.99 -9.33
C SER A 209 -27.36 -6.87 -10.80
N CYS A 210 -26.12 -7.09 -11.23
CA CYS A 210 -25.68 -6.97 -12.62
C CYS A 210 -26.10 -8.16 -13.51
N LYS A 211 -26.34 -9.36 -12.94
CA LYS A 211 -26.82 -10.54 -13.70
C LYS A 211 -28.10 -10.29 -14.50
N LYS A 212 -28.94 -9.36 -14.07
CA LYS A 212 -30.20 -9.01 -14.74
C LYS A 212 -30.03 -7.95 -15.84
N GLY A 213 -28.79 -7.65 -16.26
CA GLY A 213 -28.49 -6.70 -17.34
C GLY A 213 -28.56 -5.23 -16.96
N LYS A 214 -28.89 -4.91 -15.69
CA LYS A 214 -28.93 -3.55 -15.18
C LYS A 214 -28.12 -3.49 -13.90
N CYS A 215 -26.87 -2.99 -13.99
CA CYS A 215 -26.03 -2.84 -12.83
C CYS A 215 -26.59 -1.80 -11.85
N ILE A 216 -26.39 -2.09 -10.57
CA ILE A 216 -26.65 -1.16 -9.48
C ILE A 216 -25.71 0.06 -9.62
N THR A 217 -26.22 1.25 -9.42
CA THR A 217 -25.42 2.48 -9.40
C THR A 217 -25.16 2.89 -7.96
N TRP A 218 -24.07 3.61 -7.72
CA TRP A 218 -23.73 4.14 -6.39
C TRP A 218 -24.89 5.00 -5.83
N ASP A 219 -25.41 5.91 -6.63
CA ASP A 219 -26.52 6.79 -6.23
C ASP A 219 -27.79 6.05 -5.81
N SER A 220 -28.00 4.84 -6.32
CA SER A 220 -29.19 4.05 -5.96
C SER A 220 -29.09 3.37 -4.59
N VAL A 221 -27.89 3.31 -3.98
CA VAL A 221 -27.66 2.57 -2.73
C VAL A 221 -27.00 3.38 -1.63
N LYS A 222 -26.29 4.46 -1.95
CA LYS A 222 -25.44 5.21 -1.01
C LYS A 222 -26.17 5.67 0.26
N ASP A 223 -27.47 5.90 0.17
CA ASP A 223 -28.30 6.36 1.29
C ASP A 223 -28.84 5.24 2.19
N ALA A 224 -28.72 3.99 1.78
CA ALA A 224 -29.15 2.86 2.59
C ALA A 224 -28.31 2.79 3.89
N PRO A 225 -28.93 2.58 5.08
CA PRO A 225 -28.23 2.60 6.36
C PRO A 225 -27.05 1.63 6.43
N LYS A 226 -27.19 0.41 5.88
CA LYS A 226 -26.12 -0.58 5.85
C LYS A 226 -24.97 -0.19 4.91
N ILE A 227 -25.21 0.56 3.85
CA ILE A 227 -24.16 1.05 2.94
C ILE A 227 -23.44 2.24 3.59
N LYS A 228 -24.17 3.17 4.22
CA LYS A 228 -23.57 4.25 5.02
C LYS A 228 -22.64 3.69 6.12
N ALA A 229 -23.02 2.58 6.73
CA ALA A 229 -22.19 1.91 7.73
C ALA A 229 -20.89 1.30 7.16
N LEU A 230 -20.79 1.14 5.85
CA LEU A 230 -19.57 0.65 5.16
C LEU A 230 -18.65 1.77 4.68
N MET A 231 -19.02 3.03 4.87
CA MET A 231 -18.13 4.15 4.51
C MET A 231 -16.88 4.14 5.38
N PRO A 232 -15.69 4.33 4.79
CA PRO A 232 -14.44 4.37 5.53
C PRO A 232 -14.36 5.63 6.41
N ALA A 233 -13.71 5.50 7.54
CA ALA A 233 -13.57 6.55 8.55
C ALA A 233 -12.19 7.21 8.55
N PHE A 234 -11.49 7.28 7.39
CA PHE A 234 -10.23 8.00 7.31
C PHE A 234 -10.40 9.47 7.71
N LYS A 235 -9.50 9.98 8.55
CA LYS A 235 -9.47 11.39 8.89
C LYS A 235 -9.24 12.23 7.64
N SER A 236 -9.76 13.46 7.60
CA SER A 236 -9.71 14.34 6.43
C SER A 236 -8.30 14.48 5.84
N ASP A 237 -7.29 14.57 6.71
CA ASP A 237 -5.89 14.80 6.34
C ASP A 237 -5.14 13.51 5.99
N ASN A 238 -5.79 12.34 6.15
CA ASN A 238 -5.18 11.03 6.00
C ASN A 238 -5.84 10.16 4.92
N LYS A 239 -6.63 10.78 4.05
CA LYS A 239 -7.28 10.05 2.95
C LYS A 239 -6.25 9.64 1.90
N PRO A 240 -6.20 8.34 1.53
CA PRO A 240 -5.27 7.89 0.51
C PRO A 240 -5.72 8.27 -0.90
N GLU A 241 -4.76 8.40 -1.81
CA GLU A 241 -5.03 8.26 -3.23
C GLU A 241 -5.24 6.79 -3.56
N VAL A 242 -6.28 6.47 -4.33
CA VAL A 242 -6.65 5.10 -4.69
C VAL A 242 -6.23 4.82 -6.12
N LEU A 243 -5.45 3.75 -6.32
CA LEU A 243 -5.12 3.20 -7.62
C LEU A 243 -5.70 1.80 -7.71
N VAL A 244 -6.55 1.56 -8.70
CA VAL A 244 -7.15 0.26 -8.93
C VAL A 244 -6.54 -0.39 -10.17
N TYR A 245 -5.88 -1.53 -9.99
CA TYR A 245 -5.57 -2.45 -11.06
C TYR A 245 -6.80 -3.32 -11.31
N TYR A 246 -7.53 -2.97 -12.33
CA TYR A 246 -8.86 -3.53 -12.58
C TYR A 246 -8.84 -4.78 -13.45
N LEU A 247 -9.23 -5.92 -12.89
CA LEU A 247 -9.12 -7.26 -13.47
C LEU A 247 -10.38 -7.67 -14.28
N GLN A 248 -10.64 -7.04 -15.40
CA GLN A 248 -11.95 -7.08 -16.12
C GLN A 248 -12.16 -8.13 -17.19
N CYS A 249 -11.25 -9.03 -17.44
CA CYS A 249 -11.21 -9.81 -18.67
C CYS A 249 -12.43 -10.73 -18.96
N LYS A 250 -13.33 -10.95 -17.99
CA LYS A 250 -14.46 -11.88 -18.14
C LYS A 250 -15.81 -11.23 -18.49
N TYR A 251 -15.95 -9.91 -18.39
CA TYR A 251 -17.24 -9.25 -18.41
C TYR A 251 -17.44 -8.36 -19.64
N ASN A 252 -18.70 -8.13 -20.01
CA ASN A 252 -18.99 -7.24 -21.12
C ASN A 252 -18.71 -5.76 -20.77
N LYS A 253 -18.51 -4.94 -21.79
CA LYS A 253 -18.14 -3.52 -21.64
C LYS A 253 -19.13 -2.72 -20.77
N ASN A 254 -20.42 -3.03 -20.84
CA ASN A 254 -21.43 -2.28 -20.06
C ASN A 254 -21.34 -2.58 -18.58
N LEU A 255 -21.11 -3.84 -18.20
CA LEU A 255 -20.86 -4.23 -16.82
C LEU A 255 -19.60 -3.52 -16.28
N ASN A 256 -18.54 -3.54 -17.09
CA ASN A 256 -17.27 -2.92 -16.73
C ASN A 256 -17.40 -1.41 -16.47
N ASN A 257 -18.12 -0.69 -17.31
CA ASN A 257 -18.35 0.73 -17.10
C ASN A 257 -19.21 0.98 -15.84
N GLY A 258 -20.28 0.21 -15.66
CA GLY A 258 -21.14 0.32 -14.47
C GLY A 258 -20.38 0.07 -13.16
N MET A 259 -19.43 -0.87 -13.14
CA MET A 259 -18.56 -1.13 -11.98
C MET A 259 -17.64 0.05 -11.70
N ARG A 260 -16.98 0.58 -12.73
CA ARG A 260 -16.11 1.76 -12.57
C ARG A 260 -16.88 2.97 -12.07
N ASP A 261 -18.07 3.23 -12.61
CA ASP A 261 -18.92 4.35 -12.20
C ASP A 261 -19.37 4.17 -10.74
N PHE A 262 -19.76 2.96 -10.35
CA PHE A 262 -20.12 2.64 -8.97
C PHE A 262 -18.97 2.95 -8.00
N TRP A 263 -17.79 2.41 -8.26
CA TRP A 263 -16.64 2.58 -7.37
C TRP A 263 -16.07 4.01 -7.40
N THR A 264 -16.18 4.70 -8.54
CA THR A 264 -15.86 6.13 -8.61
C THR A 264 -16.76 6.92 -7.66
N GLY A 265 -18.07 6.65 -7.67
CA GLY A 265 -19.01 7.28 -6.74
C GLY A 265 -18.68 6.99 -5.28
N TYR A 266 -18.44 5.72 -4.93
CA TYR A 266 -18.05 5.32 -3.57
C TYR A 266 -16.79 6.04 -3.07
N PHE A 267 -15.71 6.02 -3.84
CA PHE A 267 -14.47 6.67 -3.42
C PHE A 267 -14.60 8.19 -3.37
N THR A 268 -15.35 8.79 -4.30
CA THR A 268 -15.62 10.24 -4.30
C THR A 268 -16.40 10.67 -3.07
N ASP A 269 -17.48 9.96 -2.69
CA ASP A 269 -18.25 10.24 -1.50
C ASP A 269 -17.46 9.99 -0.21
N ALA A 270 -16.50 9.05 -0.23
CA ALA A 270 -15.51 8.88 0.82
C ALA A 270 -14.44 10.00 0.84
N GLY A 271 -14.44 10.90 -0.15
CA GLY A 271 -13.48 11.99 -0.32
C GLY A 271 -12.10 11.54 -0.72
N MET A 272 -12.01 10.39 -1.41
CA MET A 272 -10.76 9.83 -1.96
C MET A 272 -10.72 10.02 -3.48
N LYS A 273 -9.54 10.31 -4.01
CA LYS A 273 -9.30 10.35 -5.45
C LYS A 273 -8.99 8.95 -5.95
N VAL A 274 -9.72 8.45 -6.95
CA VAL A 274 -9.50 7.14 -7.55
C VAL A 274 -9.02 7.24 -8.99
N THR A 275 -8.08 6.37 -9.35
CA THR A 275 -7.60 6.14 -10.72
C THR A 275 -7.70 4.66 -11.03
N PHE A 276 -8.15 4.30 -12.24
CA PHE A 276 -8.23 2.92 -12.69
C PHE A 276 -7.18 2.68 -13.77
N ASP A 277 -6.31 1.70 -13.52
CA ASP A 277 -5.41 1.14 -14.52
C ASP A 277 -6.09 -0.08 -15.14
N THR A 278 -6.54 0.05 -16.39
CA THR A 278 -7.30 -0.98 -17.10
C THR A 278 -6.53 -1.59 -18.26
N GLU A 279 -5.42 -1.00 -18.68
CA GLU A 279 -4.73 -1.41 -19.91
C GLU A 279 -3.90 -2.68 -19.73
N THR A 280 -3.42 -2.92 -18.52
CA THR A 280 -2.48 -4.00 -18.23
C THR A 280 -3.15 -5.34 -17.92
N ALA A 281 -4.37 -5.36 -17.43
CA ALA A 281 -4.99 -6.59 -16.92
C ALA A 281 -5.64 -7.48 -17.96
N CYS A 282 -5.85 -7.00 -19.20
CA CYS A 282 -6.64 -7.68 -20.24
C CYS A 282 -5.89 -7.98 -21.54
N LEU A 283 -4.58 -8.04 -21.52
CA LEU A 283 -3.86 -8.58 -22.67
C LEU A 283 -4.20 -10.06 -22.79
N GLU A 284 -5.24 -10.38 -23.57
CA GLU A 284 -5.42 -11.74 -24.06
C GLU A 284 -4.12 -12.14 -24.75
N SER A 285 -3.52 -13.24 -24.30
CA SER A 285 -2.48 -13.87 -25.10
C SER A 285 -3.09 -14.08 -26.48
N LYS A 286 -2.65 -13.34 -27.47
CA LYS A 286 -2.88 -13.72 -28.87
C LYS A 286 -2.23 -15.08 -29.00
N LYS A 287 -2.98 -16.14 -28.73
CA LYS A 287 -2.64 -17.49 -29.16
C LYS A 287 -2.51 -17.39 -30.66
N ASN A 288 -1.25 -17.42 -31.15
CA ASN A 288 -0.94 -17.61 -32.54
C ASN A 288 -1.73 -18.85 -32.99
N THR A 289 -2.81 -18.61 -33.74
CA THR A 289 -3.45 -19.62 -34.57
C THR A 289 -2.62 -19.83 -35.81
#